data_738198f85791cd6e13c7d054b7892dd9
#
_entry.id   738198f85791cd6e13c7d054b7892dd9
#
_cell.length_a   1.000
_cell.length_b   1.000
_cell.length_c   1.000
_cell.angle_alpha   90.00
_cell.angle_beta   90.00
_cell.angle_gamma   90.00
#
_symmetry.space_group_name_H-M   'P 1'
#
loop_
_entity.id
_entity.type
_entity.pdbx_description
1 polymer ?
#
loop_
_entity_poly.entity_id
_entity_poly.type
_entity_poly.pdbx_seq_one_letter_code
_entity_poly.pdbx_strand_id
1 'polypeptide(L)'
;MRDVEKTVGTMIDKQKTAFIGSIDSEGFPNIKAMLQPRKREGIKTIYLTTNTSSMRVAQYRKNSHACIYFCDNRFFRGVMLRGTMEVLVDSVSKEMIWQEGDIMYY
;
A
#
# COMPACT_ATOMS: atom_id res chain seq x y z
N MET A 1 -18.77 19.11 -6.99
CA MET A 1 -18.00 17.93 -7.44
C MET A 1 -17.31 17.31 -6.24
N ARG A 2 -17.37 16.00 -6.13
CA ARG A 2 -16.74 15.30 -4.99
C ARG A 2 -15.23 15.32 -5.14
N ASP A 3 -14.55 15.66 -4.06
CA ASP A 3 -13.09 15.59 -4.00
C ASP A 3 -12.68 14.13 -3.82
N VAL A 4 -12.18 13.51 -4.88
CA VAL A 4 -11.79 12.10 -4.88
C VAL A 4 -10.67 11.84 -3.89
N GLU A 5 -9.69 12.71 -3.83
CA GLU A 5 -8.56 12.54 -2.92
C GLU A 5 -9.00 12.55 -1.45
N LYS A 6 -9.89 13.46 -1.11
CA LYS A 6 -10.42 13.54 0.26
C LYS A 6 -11.26 12.30 0.59
N THR A 7 -12.10 11.88 -0.34
CA THR A 7 -12.95 10.70 -0.15
C THR A 7 -12.11 9.44 0.06
N VAL A 8 -11.11 9.24 -0.78
CA VAL A 8 -10.22 8.09 -0.68
C VAL A 8 -9.40 8.14 0.60
N GLY A 9 -8.86 9.32 0.93
CA GLY A 9 -8.10 9.49 2.17
C GLY A 9 -8.90 9.15 3.41
N THR A 10 -10.15 9.60 3.47
CA THR A 10 -11.03 9.28 4.58
C THR A 10 -11.28 7.77 4.65
N MET A 11 -11.47 7.13 3.51
CA MET A 11 -11.67 5.69 3.47
C MET A 11 -10.45 4.94 3.98
N ILE A 12 -9.25 5.35 3.58
CA ILE A 12 -8.00 4.75 4.04
C ILE A 12 -7.90 4.82 5.57
N ASP A 13 -8.20 5.98 6.14
CA ASP A 13 -8.08 6.21 7.57
C ASP A 13 -9.04 5.36 8.40
N LYS A 14 -10.13 4.92 7.80
CA LYS A 14 -11.12 4.09 8.49
C LYS A 14 -10.83 2.59 8.46
N GLN A 15 -9.93 2.15 7.59
CA GLN A 15 -9.66 0.73 7.46
C GLN A 15 -8.53 0.32 8.38
N LYS A 16 -8.73 -0.78 9.10
CA LYS A 16 -7.73 -1.34 10.02
C LYS A 16 -6.72 -2.21 9.29
N THR A 17 -7.03 -2.64 8.09
CA THR A 17 -6.21 -3.54 7.31
C THR A 17 -6.00 -2.97 5.92
N ALA A 18 -4.77 -3.04 5.46
CA ALA A 18 -4.40 -2.74 4.07
C ALA A 18 -3.95 -4.04 3.42
N PHE A 19 -4.23 -4.19 2.14
CA PHE A 19 -3.74 -5.34 1.37
C PHE A 19 -2.72 -4.83 0.39
N ILE A 20 -1.51 -5.39 0.42
CA ILE A 20 -0.46 -4.96 -0.49
C ILE A 20 -0.14 -6.06 -1.48
N GLY A 21 0.17 -5.66 -2.70
CA GLY A 21 0.57 -6.56 -3.76
C GLY A 21 2.02 -6.37 -4.12
N SER A 22 2.69 -7.46 -4.48
CA SER A 22 4.07 -7.46 -4.93
C SER A 22 4.22 -8.49 -6.04
N ILE A 23 5.35 -8.46 -6.74
CA ILE A 23 5.65 -9.40 -7.82
C ILE A 23 6.83 -10.27 -7.37
N ASP A 24 6.68 -11.58 -7.44
CA ASP A 24 7.76 -12.49 -7.06
C ASP A 24 8.75 -12.70 -8.22
N SER A 25 9.81 -13.48 -7.97
CA SER A 25 10.87 -13.71 -8.94
C SER A 25 10.39 -14.45 -10.20
N GLU A 26 9.26 -15.13 -10.12
CA GLU A 26 8.68 -15.85 -11.24
C GLU A 26 7.64 -15.00 -12.01
N GLY A 27 7.43 -13.77 -11.58
CA GLY A 27 6.49 -12.87 -12.22
C GLY A 27 5.05 -12.99 -11.73
N PHE A 28 4.82 -13.76 -10.69
CA PHE A 28 3.47 -13.89 -10.13
C PHE A 28 3.16 -12.81 -9.12
N PRO A 29 1.93 -12.27 -9.14
CA PRO A 29 1.50 -11.32 -8.12
C PRO A 29 1.23 -12.03 -6.80
N ASN A 30 1.59 -11.36 -5.72
CA ASN A 30 1.36 -11.85 -4.36
C ASN A 30 0.62 -10.79 -3.57
N ILE A 31 -0.26 -11.20 -2.67
CA ILE A 31 -1.06 -10.28 -1.85
C ILE A 31 -0.90 -10.65 -0.39
N LYS A 32 -0.76 -9.64 0.45
CA LYS A 32 -0.70 -9.83 1.89
C LYS A 32 -1.50 -8.76 2.61
N ALA A 33 -2.17 -9.15 3.68
CA ALA A 33 -2.81 -8.21 4.59
C ALA A 33 -1.76 -7.57 5.50
N MET A 34 -1.86 -6.27 5.69
CA MET A 34 -0.98 -5.49 6.54
C MET A 34 -1.80 -4.71 7.54
N LEU A 35 -1.15 -4.31 8.62
CA LEU A 35 -1.79 -3.40 9.58
C LEU A 35 -2.06 -2.06 8.92
N GLN A 36 -2.94 -1.29 9.53
CA GLN A 36 -3.26 0.05 9.06
C GLN A 36 -1.98 0.86 8.83
N PRO A 37 -1.90 1.63 7.74
CA PRO A 37 -0.74 2.49 7.52
C PRO A 37 -0.48 3.40 8.70
N ARG A 38 0.81 3.61 9.01
CA ARG A 38 1.21 4.49 10.10
C ARG A 38 0.87 5.94 9.82
N LYS A 39 1.00 6.34 8.55
CA LYS A 39 0.92 7.72 8.15
C LYS A 39 0.70 7.78 6.65
N ARG A 40 0.07 8.83 6.19
CA ARG A 40 -0.05 9.10 4.76
C ARG A 40 0.09 10.60 4.51
N GLU A 41 0.53 10.95 3.32
CA GLU A 41 0.57 12.32 2.85
C GLU A 41 -0.38 12.42 1.67
N GLY A 42 -1.61 12.87 1.93
CA GLY A 42 -2.68 12.80 0.95
C GLY A 42 -2.96 11.34 0.61
N ILE A 43 -3.06 11.04 -0.67
CA ILE A 43 -3.15 9.66 -1.16
C ILE A 43 -1.95 9.29 -2.03
N LYS A 44 -0.94 10.15 -2.06
CA LYS A 44 0.22 9.97 -2.93
C LYS A 44 1.37 9.27 -2.24
N THR A 45 1.45 9.35 -0.93
CA THR A 45 2.52 8.71 -0.17
C THR A 45 1.94 8.07 1.06
N ILE A 46 2.21 6.79 1.25
CA ILE A 46 1.68 6.00 2.37
C ILE A 46 2.83 5.27 3.04
N TYR A 47 2.93 5.39 4.34
CA TYR A 47 4.00 4.79 5.14
C TYR A 47 3.47 3.56 5.85
N LEU A 48 4.15 2.44 5.65
CA LEU A 48 3.78 1.15 6.21
C LEU A 48 4.92 0.60 7.05
N THR A 49 4.57 -0.08 8.12
CA THR A 49 5.56 -0.77 8.95
C THR A 49 5.78 -2.17 8.40
N THR A 50 7.02 -2.61 8.32
CA THR A 50 7.34 -3.93 7.82
C THR A 50 8.51 -4.54 8.59
N ASN A 51 8.65 -5.85 8.45
CA ASN A 51 9.81 -6.60 8.90
C ASN A 51 10.79 -6.72 7.73
N THR A 52 12.02 -6.25 7.93
CA THR A 52 13.03 -6.21 6.86
C THR A 52 13.44 -7.61 6.37
N SER A 53 13.17 -8.64 7.15
CA SER A 53 13.47 -10.02 6.74
C SER A 53 12.35 -10.66 5.93
N SER A 54 11.25 -9.95 5.71
CA SER A 54 10.12 -10.52 4.98
C SER A 54 10.44 -10.73 3.51
N MET A 55 9.79 -11.73 2.93
CA MET A 55 9.93 -12.04 1.51
C MET A 55 9.50 -10.86 0.63
N ARG A 56 8.52 -10.08 1.08
CA ARG A 56 8.04 -8.92 0.33
C ARG A 56 9.06 -7.82 0.21
N VAL A 57 9.86 -7.61 1.25
CA VAL A 57 10.96 -6.64 1.20
C VAL A 57 11.91 -7.00 0.06
N ALA A 58 12.28 -8.28 -0.03
CA ALA A 58 13.14 -8.76 -1.11
C ALA A 58 12.48 -8.57 -2.48
N GLN A 59 11.19 -8.84 -2.58
CA GLN A 59 10.45 -8.66 -3.83
C GLN A 59 10.44 -7.20 -4.27
N TYR A 60 10.17 -6.27 -3.37
CA TYR A 60 10.14 -4.85 -3.72
C TYR A 60 11.51 -4.30 -4.09
N ARG A 61 12.59 -4.85 -3.54
CA ARG A 61 13.94 -4.45 -3.92
C ARG A 61 14.27 -4.84 -5.35
N LYS A 62 13.70 -5.94 -5.83
CA LYS A 62 13.90 -6.40 -7.21
C LYS A 62 12.92 -5.76 -8.17
N ASN A 63 11.68 -5.56 -7.74
CA ASN A 63 10.63 -4.96 -8.54
C ASN A 63 9.78 -4.09 -7.63
N SER A 64 9.93 -2.79 -7.79
CA SER A 64 9.26 -1.82 -6.93
C SER A 64 7.78 -1.63 -7.23
N HIS A 65 7.28 -2.22 -8.31
CA HIS A 65 5.85 -2.11 -8.64
C HIS A 65 5.01 -2.71 -7.53
N ALA A 66 4.01 -1.97 -7.11
CA ALA A 66 3.19 -2.35 -5.97
C ALA A 66 1.77 -1.84 -6.14
N CYS A 67 0.86 -2.44 -5.41
CA CYS A 67 -0.48 -1.91 -5.25
C CYS A 67 -0.89 -2.01 -3.79
N ILE A 68 -1.82 -1.15 -3.40
CA ILE A 68 -2.44 -1.21 -2.08
C ILE A 68 -3.94 -1.20 -2.29
N TYR A 69 -4.65 -2.09 -1.62
CA TYR A 69 -6.09 -2.19 -1.70
C TYR A 69 -6.71 -1.94 -0.34
N PHE A 70 -7.72 -1.10 -0.32
CA PHE A 70 -8.55 -0.84 0.86
C PHE A 70 -9.98 -1.18 0.53
N CYS A 71 -10.64 -1.88 1.43
CA CYS A 71 -12.01 -2.31 1.23
C CYS A 71 -12.88 -1.90 2.42
N ASP A 72 -13.97 -1.20 2.15
CA ASP A 72 -14.99 -0.90 3.17
C ASP A 72 -16.10 -1.93 3.04
N ASN A 73 -16.10 -2.92 3.92
CA ASN A 73 -17.03 -4.03 3.86
C ASN A 73 -18.49 -3.61 4.05
N ARG A 74 -18.74 -2.51 4.74
CA ARG A 74 -20.10 -2.06 5.01
C ARG A 74 -20.84 -1.65 3.73
N PHE A 75 -20.10 -1.13 2.76
CA PHE A 75 -20.68 -0.60 1.53
C PHE A 75 -20.14 -1.29 0.29
N PHE A 76 -19.37 -2.35 0.46
CA PHE A 76 -18.73 -3.07 -0.66
C PHE A 76 -17.95 -2.12 -1.57
N ARG A 77 -17.30 -1.14 -0.98
CA ARG A 77 -16.44 -0.21 -1.72
C ARG A 77 -15.00 -0.62 -1.62
N GLY A 78 -14.30 -0.54 -2.75
CA GLY A 78 -12.88 -0.81 -2.77
C GLY A 78 -12.12 0.27 -3.51
N VAL A 79 -10.89 0.48 -3.08
CA VAL A 79 -9.96 1.38 -3.77
C VAL A 79 -8.64 0.64 -3.91
N MET A 80 -8.15 0.55 -5.14
CA MET A 80 -6.81 0.04 -5.40
C MET A 80 -5.94 1.18 -5.90
N LEU A 81 -4.79 1.34 -5.26
CA LEU A 81 -3.80 2.34 -5.65
C LEU A 81 -2.60 1.61 -6.21
N ARG A 82 -2.19 1.95 -7.44
CA ARG A 82 -1.00 1.39 -8.07
C ARG A 82 0.13 2.39 -7.98
N GLY A 83 1.31 1.90 -7.68
CA GLY A 83 2.48 2.76 -7.60
C GLY A 83 3.74 1.96 -7.37
N THR A 84 4.67 2.55 -6.65
CA THR A 84 5.94 1.91 -6.34
C THR A 84 6.13 1.86 -4.83
N MET A 85 6.87 0.83 -4.38
CA MET A 85 7.19 0.65 -2.97
C MET A 85 8.70 0.80 -2.78
N GLU A 86 9.09 1.67 -1.85
CA GLU A 86 10.47 1.84 -1.46
C GLU A 86 10.64 1.31 -0.04
N VAL A 87 11.64 0.47 0.16
CA VAL A 87 11.96 -0.07 1.47
C VAL A 87 13.06 0.77 2.10
N LEU A 88 12.75 1.36 3.25
CA LEU A 88 13.74 2.14 3.98
C LEU A 88 14.52 1.19 4.89
N VAL A 89 15.82 1.13 4.69
CA VAL A 89 16.70 0.30 5.50
C VAL A 89 17.41 1.18 6.49
N ASP A 90 16.77 1.40 7.61
CA ASP A 90 17.32 2.13 8.73
C ASP A 90 17.31 1.17 9.91
N SER A 91 18.38 1.18 10.71
CA SER A 91 18.45 0.34 11.90
C SER A 91 17.35 0.64 12.91
N VAL A 92 16.77 1.82 12.87
CA VAL A 92 15.77 2.28 13.83
C VAL A 92 14.35 2.14 13.28
N SER A 93 14.14 2.32 11.98
CA SER A 93 12.78 2.23 11.44
C SER A 93 12.73 1.24 10.30
N LYS A 94 11.77 0.32 10.39
CA LYS A 94 11.51 -0.69 9.36
C LYS A 94 10.26 -0.28 8.64
N GLU A 95 10.42 0.61 7.67
CA GLU A 95 9.30 1.22 6.97
C GLU A 95 9.37 0.97 5.48
N MET A 96 8.20 0.87 4.89
CA MET A 96 8.03 0.91 3.45
C MET A 96 7.24 2.16 3.10
N ILE A 97 7.66 2.82 2.03
CA ILE A 97 6.96 3.99 1.51
C ILE A 97 6.36 3.62 0.16
N TRP A 98 5.04 3.69 0.07
CA TRP A 98 4.34 3.51 -1.19
C TRP A 98 4.12 4.87 -1.84
N GLN A 99 4.39 4.97 -3.13
CA GLN A 99 4.17 6.18 -3.90
C GLN A 99 3.24 5.89 -5.07
N GLU A 100 2.30 6.78 -5.26
CA GLU A 100 1.23 6.60 -6.22
C GLU A 100 1.68 6.67 -7.67
N GLY A 101 1.24 5.70 -8.47
CA GLY A 101 1.28 5.79 -9.92
C GLY A 101 -0.11 6.05 -10.49
N ASP A 102 -1.07 5.19 -10.15
CA ASP A 102 -2.45 5.26 -10.64
C ASP A 102 -3.45 4.90 -9.55
N ILE A 103 -4.66 5.42 -9.69
CA ILE A 103 -5.78 5.08 -8.81
C ILE A 103 -6.80 4.30 -9.61
N MET A 104 -7.19 3.14 -9.08
CA MET A 104 -8.29 2.33 -9.62
C MET A 104 -9.43 2.36 -8.60
N TYR A 105 -10.55 2.93 -8.99
CA TYR A 105 -11.69 3.13 -8.11
C TYR A 105 -12.80 2.15 -8.44
N TYR A 106 -13.28 1.42 -7.46
CA TYR A 106 -14.31 0.41 -7.62
C TYR A 106 -15.55 0.72 -6.79
#